data_3fbcd7a6f7f4726cffb3d5975c5722a3
#
_entry.id   3fbcd7a6f7f4726cffb3d5975c5722a3
#
_cell.length_a   1.000
_cell.length_b   1.000
_cell.length_c   1.000
_cell.angle_alpha   90.00
_cell.angle_beta   90.00
_cell.angle_gamma   90.00
#
_symmetry.space_group_name_H-M   'P 1'
#
loop_
_entity.id
_entity.type
_entity.pdbx_description
1 polymer ?
#
loop_
_entity_poly.entity_id
_entity_poly.type
_entity_poly.pdbx_seq_one_letter_code
_entity_poly.pdbx_strand_id
1 'polypeptide(L)'
;MRTLHSKYRTVGSIRMLPLLLLLTLVVGLSGCKTSRKVTSSLGEPRFLSSKVQLTIPNKGGTITVNGTMKLVSGERMQLSLLMPILRSEVARLEITPDDVLVVDRMGKRYVQATRKELKDVLPKKADFAHLEKMLFGAAKPGGKASLTGKELGIPSLEKGKIVLTDFSDKEISLTPTQVSSRYTKVEWTELLEMLAKL
;
A
#
# COMPACT_ATOMS: atom_id res chain seq x y z
N MET A 1 75.86 -13.73 -44.19
CA MET A 1 75.47 -12.32 -44.33
C MET A 1 73.96 -12.14 -44.19
N ARG A 2 73.59 -11.20 -43.36
CA ARG A 2 72.25 -10.58 -43.14
C ARG A 2 71.14 -11.43 -42.58
N THR A 3 71.00 -11.33 -41.26
CA THR A 3 69.84 -11.54 -40.41
C THR A 3 68.68 -10.62 -40.78
N LEU A 4 67.47 -11.18 -40.88
CA LEU A 4 66.22 -10.40 -40.91
C LEU A 4 65.38 -10.75 -39.68
N HIS A 5 65.32 -9.79 -38.73
CA HIS A 5 64.43 -9.78 -37.60
C HIS A 5 63.00 -9.53 -38.08
N SER A 6 62.13 -10.47 -37.82
CA SER A 6 60.68 -10.27 -37.90
C SER A 6 60.13 -9.75 -36.56
N LYS A 7 59.72 -8.50 -36.49
CA LYS A 7 58.99 -7.88 -35.38
C LYS A 7 57.54 -8.29 -35.44
N TYR A 8 57.10 -9.19 -34.60
CA TYR A 8 55.66 -9.38 -34.33
C TYR A 8 55.15 -8.25 -33.47
N ARG A 9 54.33 -7.37 -34.03
CA ARG A 9 53.58 -6.33 -33.34
C ARG A 9 52.36 -6.97 -32.70
N THR A 10 52.39 -7.26 -31.41
CA THR A 10 51.20 -7.52 -30.56
C THR A 10 50.52 -6.21 -30.23
N VAL A 11 49.67 -5.73 -31.12
CA VAL A 11 48.81 -4.58 -30.90
C VAL A 11 47.38 -5.01 -31.17
N GLY A 12 46.64 -5.34 -30.12
CA GLY A 12 45.20 -5.63 -30.26
C GLY A 12 44.47 -6.07 -28.99
N SER A 13 45.17 -6.56 -27.96
CA SER A 13 44.51 -7.25 -26.84
C SER A 13 44.13 -6.35 -25.66
N ILE A 14 44.63 -5.12 -25.54
CA ILE A 14 44.45 -4.28 -24.34
C ILE A 14 43.18 -3.43 -24.41
N ARG A 15 42.61 -3.23 -25.60
CA ARG A 15 41.40 -2.38 -25.76
C ARG A 15 40.07 -3.07 -25.52
N MET A 16 40.02 -4.40 -25.52
CA MET A 16 38.78 -5.15 -25.26
C MET A 16 38.50 -5.42 -23.76
N LEU A 17 39.55 -5.41 -22.92
CA LEU A 17 39.43 -5.68 -21.49
C LEU A 17 38.53 -4.68 -20.75
N PRO A 18 38.67 -3.33 -20.95
CA PRO A 18 37.76 -2.37 -20.28
C PRO A 18 36.33 -2.44 -20.79
N LEU A 19 36.10 -2.79 -22.06
CA LEU A 19 34.77 -2.93 -22.63
C LEU A 19 34.02 -4.16 -22.01
N LEU A 20 34.75 -5.26 -21.82
CA LEU A 20 34.20 -6.46 -21.19
C LEU A 20 33.88 -6.24 -19.70
N LEU A 21 34.71 -5.48 -18.99
CA LEU A 21 34.53 -5.09 -17.60
C LEU A 21 33.34 -4.14 -17.44
N LEU A 22 33.13 -3.22 -18.39
CA LEU A 22 31.97 -2.33 -18.41
C LEU A 22 30.65 -3.09 -18.65
N LEU A 23 30.66 -4.09 -19.52
CA LEU A 23 29.52 -4.92 -19.84
C LEU A 23 29.08 -5.79 -18.64
N THR A 24 30.02 -6.33 -17.87
CA THR A 24 29.72 -7.10 -16.65
C THR A 24 29.15 -6.23 -15.54
N LEU A 25 29.54 -4.96 -15.44
CA LEU A 25 29.02 -4.02 -14.46
C LEU A 25 27.54 -3.66 -14.70
N VAL A 26 27.13 -3.55 -15.97
CA VAL A 26 25.74 -3.22 -16.35
C VAL A 26 24.77 -4.36 -16.06
N VAL A 27 25.19 -5.63 -16.22
CA VAL A 27 24.36 -6.80 -15.94
C VAL A 27 24.14 -7.04 -14.44
N GLY A 28 25.07 -6.59 -13.58
CA GLY A 28 24.97 -6.73 -12.12
C GLY A 28 23.94 -5.81 -11.46
N LEU A 29 23.42 -4.77 -12.14
CA LEU A 29 22.48 -3.79 -11.57
C LEU A 29 21.01 -4.10 -11.86
N SER A 30 20.70 -5.18 -12.58
CA SER A 30 19.33 -5.64 -12.81
C SER A 30 18.79 -6.43 -11.61
N GLY A 31 18.95 -5.89 -10.40
CA GLY A 31 18.32 -6.42 -9.21
C GLY A 31 16.81 -6.27 -9.33
N CYS A 32 16.11 -7.33 -9.76
CA CYS A 32 14.67 -7.45 -9.59
C CYS A 32 14.36 -7.18 -8.12
N LYS A 33 13.64 -6.08 -7.82
CA LYS A 33 12.99 -5.89 -6.53
C LYS A 33 11.94 -6.99 -6.37
N THR A 34 12.36 -8.14 -5.89
CA THR A 34 11.45 -9.20 -5.48
C THR A 34 10.65 -8.65 -4.31
N SER A 35 9.35 -8.45 -4.50
CA SER A 35 8.42 -8.18 -3.40
C SER A 35 8.63 -9.26 -2.34
N ARG A 36 9.28 -8.92 -1.23
CA ARG A 36 9.43 -9.84 -0.10
C ARG A 36 8.04 -10.07 0.47
N LYS A 37 7.47 -11.24 0.21
CA LYS A 37 6.33 -11.74 0.98
C LYS A 37 6.80 -11.93 2.43
N VAL A 38 6.00 -11.45 3.36
CA VAL A 38 6.24 -11.61 4.79
C VAL A 38 6.38 -13.10 5.10
N THR A 39 7.55 -13.50 5.54
CA THR A 39 7.81 -14.85 6.05
C THR A 39 7.77 -14.75 7.56
N SER A 40 6.69 -15.25 8.16
CA SER A 40 6.49 -15.24 9.61
C SER A 40 7.57 -16.09 10.29
N SER A 41 8.49 -15.44 10.96
CA SER A 41 9.37 -16.06 11.96
C SER A 41 8.60 -16.16 13.27
N LEU A 42 8.35 -17.40 13.74
CA LEU A 42 8.01 -17.81 15.12
C LEU A 42 7.25 -16.76 15.99
N GLY A 43 6.04 -16.41 15.58
CA GLY A 43 5.13 -15.49 16.26
C GLY A 43 4.21 -14.80 15.25
N GLU A 44 2.99 -14.43 15.64
CA GLU A 44 2.16 -13.64 14.77
C GLU A 44 2.82 -12.27 14.54
N PRO A 45 2.94 -11.79 13.28
CA PRO A 45 3.59 -10.51 13.02
C PRO A 45 2.80 -9.39 13.69
N ARG A 46 3.49 -8.55 14.48
CA ARG A 46 2.88 -7.41 15.15
C ARG A 46 2.63 -6.24 14.21
N PHE A 47 3.38 -6.16 13.14
CA PHE A 47 3.36 -5.04 12.21
C PHE A 47 3.08 -5.52 10.79
N LEU A 48 2.34 -4.74 10.04
CA LEU A 48 2.12 -4.97 8.62
C LEU A 48 2.03 -3.64 7.88
N SER A 49 2.75 -3.52 6.78
CA SER A 49 2.57 -2.42 5.84
C SER A 49 2.49 -2.94 4.41
N SER A 50 1.77 -2.22 3.56
CA SER A 50 1.64 -2.55 2.14
C SER A 50 1.35 -1.30 1.31
N LYS A 51 1.59 -1.39 0.01
CA LYS A 51 0.96 -0.50 -0.96
C LYS A 51 -0.47 -0.95 -1.20
N VAL A 52 -1.33 0.01 -1.49
CA VAL A 52 -2.76 -0.21 -1.72
C VAL A 52 -3.15 0.41 -3.04
N GLN A 53 -3.96 -0.29 -3.80
CA GLN A 53 -4.69 0.24 -4.94
C GLN A 53 -6.18 0.02 -4.69
N LEU A 54 -6.91 1.11 -4.50
CA LEU A 54 -8.36 1.13 -4.32
C LEU A 54 -9.02 1.45 -5.67
N THR A 55 -9.91 0.58 -6.11
CA THR A 55 -10.69 0.73 -7.33
C THR A 55 -12.16 0.82 -6.98
N ILE A 56 -12.82 1.92 -7.34
CA ILE A 56 -14.24 2.18 -7.07
C ILE A 56 -14.95 2.41 -8.40
N PRO A 57 -16.01 1.65 -8.72
CA PRO A 57 -16.87 1.93 -9.87
C PRO A 57 -17.61 3.26 -9.66
N ASN A 58 -17.67 4.07 -10.71
CA ASN A 58 -18.40 5.33 -10.75
C ASN A 58 -19.32 5.35 -11.98
N LYS A 59 -20.31 6.28 -12.03
CA LYS A 59 -21.27 6.44 -13.13
C LYS A 59 -20.60 6.67 -14.49
N GLY A 60 -19.39 7.24 -14.52
CA GLY A 60 -18.60 7.50 -15.72
C GLY A 60 -17.47 6.48 -16.00
N GLY A 61 -17.33 5.42 -15.19
CA GLY A 61 -16.24 4.47 -15.35
C GLY A 61 -15.73 3.93 -14.02
N THR A 62 -14.40 3.89 -13.86
CA THR A 62 -13.74 3.36 -12.67
C THR A 62 -12.71 4.36 -12.18
N ILE A 63 -12.78 4.70 -10.90
CA ILE A 63 -11.77 5.52 -10.23
C ILE A 63 -10.76 4.58 -9.55
N THR A 64 -9.49 4.77 -9.84
CA THR A 64 -8.40 4.04 -9.18
C THR A 64 -7.51 5.01 -8.41
N VAL A 65 -7.37 4.76 -7.11
CA VAL A 65 -6.56 5.56 -6.20
C VAL A 65 -5.49 4.68 -5.56
N ASN A 66 -4.26 5.14 -5.59
CA ASN A 66 -3.15 4.46 -4.91
C ASN A 66 -2.98 4.98 -3.49
N GLY A 67 -2.40 4.14 -2.64
CA GLY A 67 -2.19 4.50 -1.25
C GLY A 67 -1.19 3.60 -0.55
N THR A 68 -1.12 3.77 0.76
CA THR A 68 -0.34 2.93 1.67
C THR A 68 -1.18 2.52 2.86
N MET A 69 -1.03 1.29 3.29
CA MET A 69 -1.64 0.76 4.50
C MET A 69 -0.54 0.45 5.52
N LYS A 70 -0.81 0.77 6.78
CA LYS A 70 0.03 0.45 7.93
C LYS A 70 -0.86 -0.09 9.03
N LEU A 71 -0.45 -1.18 9.67
CA LEU A 71 -1.20 -1.84 10.74
C LEU A 71 -0.24 -2.20 11.89
N VAL A 72 -0.62 -1.84 13.09
CA VAL A 72 -0.07 -2.36 14.34
C VAL A 72 -1.13 -3.24 14.98
N SER A 73 -0.82 -4.52 15.14
CA SER A 73 -1.73 -5.56 15.62
C SER A 73 -2.38 -5.18 16.95
N GLY A 74 -3.71 -5.32 17.03
CA GLY A 74 -4.49 -5.00 18.22
C GLY A 74 -4.60 -3.51 18.54
N GLU A 75 -3.91 -2.62 17.81
CA GLU A 75 -3.85 -1.20 18.15
C GLU A 75 -4.52 -0.30 17.11
N ARG A 76 -4.01 -0.32 15.86
CA ARG A 76 -4.40 0.67 14.87
C ARG A 76 -4.04 0.26 13.45
N MET A 77 -4.92 0.58 12.53
CA MET A 77 -4.67 0.57 11.10
C MET A 77 -4.81 1.98 10.54
N GLN A 78 -3.91 2.39 9.67
CA GLN A 78 -4.00 3.61 8.87
C GLN A 78 -3.90 3.29 7.39
N LEU A 79 -4.89 3.77 6.61
CA LEU A 79 -4.88 3.75 5.16
C LEU A 79 -4.81 5.18 4.66
N SER A 80 -3.74 5.53 3.95
CA SER A 80 -3.53 6.84 3.33
C SER A 80 -3.74 6.71 1.83
N LEU A 81 -4.70 7.42 1.26
CA LEU A 81 -4.95 7.52 -0.17
C LEU A 81 -4.20 8.72 -0.73
N LEU A 82 -3.55 8.53 -1.87
CA LEU A 82 -2.59 9.48 -2.43
C LEU A 82 -3.05 9.98 -3.81
N MET A 83 -2.88 11.25 -4.07
CA MET A 83 -3.07 11.84 -5.40
C MET A 83 -2.10 11.21 -6.42
N PRO A 84 -2.55 10.83 -7.61
CA PRO A 84 -1.74 10.05 -8.55
C PRO A 84 -0.37 10.67 -8.90
N ILE A 85 -0.29 11.98 -9.13
CA ILE A 85 0.93 12.65 -9.59
C ILE A 85 1.73 13.22 -8.42
N LEU A 86 1.07 14.01 -7.57
CA LEU A 86 1.72 14.75 -6.49
C LEU A 86 2.04 13.89 -5.27
N ARG A 87 1.47 12.69 -5.17
CA ARG A 87 1.57 11.78 -4.02
C ARG A 87 1.19 12.44 -2.67
N SER A 88 0.52 13.58 -2.70
CA SER A 88 -0.05 14.17 -1.51
C SER A 88 -1.23 13.34 -1.02
N GLU A 89 -1.37 13.23 0.30
CA GLU A 89 -2.49 12.50 0.90
C GLU A 89 -3.80 13.29 0.67
N VAL A 90 -4.77 12.64 0.02
CA VAL A 90 -6.09 13.20 -0.25
C VAL A 90 -7.14 12.76 0.75
N ALA A 91 -6.98 11.55 1.29
CA ALA A 91 -7.83 11.03 2.33
C ALA A 91 -7.06 10.07 3.23
N ARG A 92 -7.48 10.00 4.49
CA ARG A 92 -6.97 9.03 5.47
C ARG A 92 -8.12 8.34 6.16
N LEU A 93 -8.03 7.02 6.24
CA LEU A 93 -8.86 6.18 7.09
C LEU A 93 -7.99 5.66 8.22
N GLU A 94 -8.43 5.86 9.44
CA GLU A 94 -7.84 5.26 10.63
C GLU A 94 -8.88 4.42 11.35
N ILE A 95 -8.53 3.20 11.70
CA ILE A 95 -9.40 2.26 12.41
C ILE A 95 -8.64 1.77 13.64
N THR A 96 -9.32 1.81 14.77
CA THR A 96 -8.90 1.22 16.04
C THR A 96 -9.93 0.18 16.49
N PRO A 97 -9.69 -0.60 17.55
CA PRO A 97 -10.74 -1.45 18.14
C PRO A 97 -11.99 -0.67 18.57
N ASP A 98 -11.86 0.62 18.88
CA ASP A 98 -12.91 1.42 19.52
C ASP A 98 -13.59 2.43 18.58
N ASP A 99 -12.87 2.93 17.57
CA ASP A 99 -13.36 3.98 16.69
C ASP A 99 -12.85 3.88 15.25
N VAL A 100 -13.50 4.63 14.38
CA VAL A 100 -13.11 4.86 12.99
C VAL A 100 -13.06 6.36 12.74
N LEU A 101 -11.97 6.83 12.17
CA LEU A 101 -11.77 8.20 11.73
C LEU A 101 -11.51 8.22 10.22
N VAL A 102 -12.30 8.98 9.48
CA VAL A 102 -12.07 9.27 8.06
C VAL A 102 -11.82 10.75 7.89
N VAL A 103 -10.71 11.10 7.27
CA VAL A 103 -10.33 12.50 7.01
C VAL A 103 -10.29 12.73 5.50
N ASP A 104 -11.18 13.57 4.98
CA ASP A 104 -11.11 14.12 3.63
C ASP A 104 -10.26 15.38 3.64
N ARG A 105 -9.05 15.29 3.13
CA ARG A 105 -8.11 16.43 3.16
C ARG A 105 -8.43 17.46 2.09
N MET A 106 -9.05 17.05 1.00
CA MET A 106 -9.43 17.95 -0.08
C MET A 106 -10.64 18.81 0.30
N GLY A 107 -11.69 18.18 0.82
CA GLY A 107 -12.88 18.86 1.30
C GLY A 107 -12.75 19.48 2.68
N LYS A 108 -11.63 19.26 3.39
CA LYS A 108 -11.40 19.70 4.80
C LYS A 108 -12.54 19.25 5.71
N ARG A 109 -12.90 17.97 5.62
CA ARG A 109 -13.97 17.36 6.40
C ARG A 109 -13.48 16.08 7.06
N TYR A 110 -14.17 15.68 8.11
CA TYR A 110 -13.87 14.40 8.75
C TYR A 110 -15.13 13.79 9.36
N VAL A 111 -15.11 12.48 9.45
CA VAL A 111 -16.06 11.70 10.23
C VAL A 111 -15.29 10.96 11.29
N GLN A 112 -15.78 11.01 12.51
CA GLN A 112 -15.29 10.18 13.60
C GLN A 112 -16.49 9.51 14.23
N ALA A 113 -16.49 8.20 14.26
CA ALA A 113 -17.57 7.39 14.80
C ALA A 113 -17.00 6.30 15.71
N THR A 114 -17.59 6.13 16.86
CA THR A 114 -17.28 5.05 17.78
C THR A 114 -17.82 3.71 17.24
N ARG A 115 -17.24 2.61 17.70
CA ARG A 115 -17.74 1.27 17.37
C ARG A 115 -19.24 1.11 17.69
N LYS A 116 -19.73 1.78 18.72
CA LYS A 116 -21.16 1.75 19.11
C LYS A 116 -22.04 2.42 18.04
N GLU A 117 -21.65 3.57 17.55
CA GLU A 117 -22.35 4.31 16.50
C GLU A 117 -22.31 3.58 15.15
N LEU A 118 -21.23 2.85 14.88
CA LEU A 118 -21.07 2.10 13.63
C LEU A 118 -21.84 0.76 13.61
N LYS A 119 -22.34 0.27 14.75
CA LYS A 119 -23.07 -1.01 14.82
C LYS A 119 -24.29 -1.05 13.93
N ASP A 120 -24.94 0.08 13.73
CA ASP A 120 -26.17 0.18 12.94
C ASP A 120 -25.87 0.39 11.43
N VAL A 121 -24.65 0.79 11.10
CA VAL A 121 -24.20 1.10 9.73
C VAL A 121 -23.35 -0.01 9.14
N LEU A 122 -22.54 -0.67 9.95
CA LEU A 122 -21.63 -1.72 9.52
C LEU A 122 -22.15 -3.11 9.95
N PRO A 123 -21.95 -4.14 9.11
CA PRO A 123 -22.27 -5.52 9.48
C PRO A 123 -21.53 -5.95 10.74
N LYS A 124 -22.15 -6.86 11.51
CA LYS A 124 -21.56 -7.41 12.76
C LYS A 124 -20.15 -8.01 12.58
N LYS A 125 -19.81 -8.43 11.37
CA LYS A 125 -18.49 -8.99 11.02
C LYS A 125 -17.44 -7.93 10.64
N ALA A 126 -17.83 -6.67 10.49
CA ALA A 126 -16.89 -5.58 10.18
C ALA A 126 -16.27 -5.05 11.49
N ASP A 127 -15.51 -5.89 12.18
CA ASP A 127 -14.75 -5.50 13.36
C ASP A 127 -13.24 -5.43 13.04
N PHE A 128 -12.50 -4.76 13.91
CA PHE A 128 -11.07 -4.56 13.78
C PHE A 128 -10.30 -5.90 13.71
N ALA A 129 -10.66 -6.85 14.57
CA ALA A 129 -9.98 -8.15 14.65
C ALA A 129 -10.19 -8.98 13.37
N HIS A 130 -11.40 -8.92 12.78
CA HIS A 130 -11.66 -9.58 11.49
C HIS A 130 -10.88 -8.94 10.35
N LEU A 131 -10.85 -7.60 10.27
CA LEU A 131 -10.06 -6.86 9.29
C LEU A 131 -8.57 -7.18 9.42
N GLU A 132 -8.05 -7.16 10.62
CA GLU A 132 -6.66 -7.52 10.93
C GLU A 132 -6.32 -8.93 10.45
N LYS A 133 -7.15 -9.92 10.80
CA LYS A 133 -6.98 -11.31 10.36
C LYS A 133 -6.95 -11.44 8.83
N MET A 134 -7.82 -10.71 8.14
CA MET A 134 -7.84 -10.71 6.67
C MET A 134 -6.58 -10.10 6.07
N LEU A 135 -6.09 -8.99 6.62
CA LEU A 135 -4.89 -8.30 6.15
C LEU A 135 -3.62 -9.13 6.35
N PHE A 136 -3.45 -9.73 7.54
CA PHE A 136 -2.34 -10.66 7.77
C PHE A 136 -2.47 -11.92 6.91
N GLY A 137 -3.69 -12.41 6.70
CA GLY A 137 -3.95 -13.53 5.77
C GLY A 137 -3.54 -13.21 4.33
N ALA A 138 -3.82 -11.99 3.87
CA ALA A 138 -3.43 -11.53 2.54
C ALA A 138 -1.89 -11.44 2.36
N ALA A 139 -1.18 -11.12 3.43
CA ALA A 139 0.28 -10.99 3.43
C ALA A 139 1.02 -12.35 3.41
N LYS A 140 0.37 -13.45 3.80
CA LYS A 140 0.98 -14.79 3.78
C LYS A 140 1.32 -15.24 2.36
N PRO A 141 2.32 -16.11 2.16
CA PRO A 141 2.59 -16.75 0.87
C PRO A 141 1.33 -17.43 0.33
N GLY A 142 0.92 -17.10 -0.90
CA GLY A 142 -0.33 -17.61 -1.48
C GLY A 142 -1.61 -16.96 -0.95
N GLY A 143 -1.52 -16.01 -0.04
CA GLY A 143 -2.65 -15.26 0.49
C GLY A 143 -3.38 -14.44 -0.58
N LYS A 144 -4.67 -14.21 -0.37
CA LYS A 144 -5.50 -13.41 -1.27
C LYS A 144 -5.24 -11.93 -1.06
N ALA A 145 -4.38 -11.35 -1.89
CA ALA A 145 -4.01 -9.93 -1.82
C ALA A 145 -5.03 -8.97 -2.46
N SER A 146 -6.16 -9.48 -2.94
CA SER A 146 -7.25 -8.69 -3.51
C SER A 146 -8.53 -8.92 -2.72
N LEU A 147 -9.08 -7.85 -2.14
CA LEU A 147 -10.28 -7.86 -1.31
C LEU A 147 -11.37 -7.00 -1.96
N THR A 148 -12.61 -7.47 -1.93
CA THR A 148 -13.78 -6.72 -2.39
C THR A 148 -14.48 -6.04 -1.21
N GLY A 149 -15.26 -5.01 -1.46
CA GLY A 149 -16.08 -4.37 -0.42
C GLY A 149 -17.04 -5.35 0.26
N LYS A 150 -17.54 -6.35 -0.47
CA LYS A 150 -18.36 -7.44 0.08
C LYS A 150 -17.59 -8.27 1.12
N GLU A 151 -16.34 -8.62 0.84
CA GLU A 151 -15.48 -9.37 1.76
C GLU A 151 -15.10 -8.55 2.99
N LEU A 152 -14.94 -7.24 2.81
CA LEU A 152 -14.70 -6.29 3.90
C LEU A 152 -15.97 -6.01 4.72
N GLY A 153 -17.13 -6.51 4.29
CA GLY A 153 -18.40 -6.26 4.96
C GLY A 153 -18.92 -4.82 4.78
N ILE A 154 -18.53 -4.13 3.72
CA ILE A 154 -18.96 -2.75 3.43
C ILE A 154 -19.90 -2.76 2.21
N PRO A 155 -21.24 -2.83 2.43
CA PRO A 155 -22.22 -2.96 1.33
C PRO A 155 -22.14 -1.82 0.32
N SER A 156 -21.91 -0.58 0.76
CA SER A 156 -21.78 0.60 -0.10
C SER A 156 -20.58 0.52 -1.06
N LEU A 157 -19.59 -0.33 -0.78
CA LEU A 157 -18.41 -0.58 -1.59
C LEU A 157 -18.40 -2.00 -2.19
N GLU A 158 -19.55 -2.67 -2.31
CA GLU A 158 -19.62 -4.06 -2.76
C GLU A 158 -18.87 -4.30 -4.09
N LYS A 159 -18.98 -3.37 -5.02
CA LYS A 159 -18.28 -3.38 -6.31
C LYS A 159 -16.84 -2.82 -6.24
N GLY A 160 -16.45 -2.27 -5.10
CA GLY A 160 -15.10 -1.76 -4.88
C GLY A 160 -14.11 -2.91 -4.71
N LYS A 161 -12.86 -2.66 -5.08
CA LYS A 161 -11.76 -3.62 -5.00
C LYS A 161 -10.54 -2.96 -4.38
N ILE A 162 -9.95 -3.61 -3.41
CA ILE A 162 -8.65 -3.24 -2.83
C ILE A 162 -7.64 -4.29 -3.23
N VAL A 163 -6.52 -3.87 -3.81
CA VAL A 163 -5.37 -4.73 -4.09
C VAL A 163 -4.21 -4.29 -3.21
N LEU A 164 -3.62 -5.25 -2.50
CA LEU A 164 -2.50 -5.05 -1.59
C LEU A 164 -1.23 -5.62 -2.22
N THR A 165 -0.14 -4.85 -2.19
CA THR A 165 1.16 -5.26 -2.74
C THR A 165 2.29 -4.78 -1.83
N ASP A 166 3.51 -5.25 -2.08
CA ASP A 166 4.72 -4.81 -1.36
C ASP A 166 4.58 -4.91 0.17
N PHE A 167 4.15 -6.08 0.64
CA PHE A 167 4.01 -6.35 2.06
C PHE A 167 5.35 -6.29 2.81
N SER A 168 5.32 -5.73 4.02
CA SER A 168 6.45 -5.70 4.95
C SER A 168 5.95 -5.85 6.38
N ASP A 169 6.66 -6.63 7.18
CA ASP A 169 6.45 -6.88 8.61
C ASP A 169 7.43 -6.11 9.50
N LYS A 170 8.19 -5.20 8.91
CA LYS A 170 9.12 -4.35 9.67
C LYS A 170 8.36 -3.51 10.68
N GLU A 171 9.00 -3.30 11.82
CA GLU A 171 8.46 -2.42 12.86
C GLU A 171 8.13 -1.03 12.32
N ILE A 172 6.93 -0.57 12.67
CA ILE A 172 6.40 0.74 12.31
C ILE A 172 5.81 1.41 13.55
N SER A 173 5.99 2.71 13.66
CA SER A 173 5.29 3.53 14.64
C SER A 173 4.11 4.23 13.96
N LEU A 174 2.93 4.13 14.55
CA LEU A 174 1.73 4.83 14.11
C LEU A 174 1.33 5.89 15.14
N THR A 175 1.40 7.15 14.73
CA THR A 175 0.86 8.24 15.53
C THR A 175 -0.63 8.41 15.24
N PRO A 176 -1.48 8.60 16.27
CA PRO A 176 -2.89 8.94 16.09
C PRO A 176 -3.07 10.11 15.14
N THR A 177 -4.02 10.00 14.22
CA THR A 177 -4.33 11.08 13.29
C THR A 177 -4.95 12.26 14.05
N GLN A 178 -4.30 13.40 13.99
CA GLN A 178 -4.84 14.64 14.54
C GLN A 178 -5.61 15.38 13.45
N VAL A 179 -6.84 15.77 13.77
CA VAL A 179 -7.68 16.59 12.89
C VAL A 179 -7.53 18.04 13.27
N SER A 180 -7.12 18.88 12.30
CA SER A 180 -6.98 20.31 12.52
C SER A 180 -8.35 20.96 12.75
N SER A 181 -8.40 22.03 13.54
CA SER A 181 -9.60 22.85 13.76
C SER A 181 -10.20 23.48 12.50
N ARG A 182 -9.49 23.45 11.38
CA ARG A 182 -9.97 23.90 10.06
C ARG A 182 -10.86 22.88 9.37
N TYR A 183 -11.01 21.67 9.92
CA TYR A 183 -11.83 20.62 9.35
C TYR A 183 -13.20 20.62 9.99
N THR A 184 -14.23 20.45 9.18
CA THR A 184 -15.61 20.35 9.65
C THR A 184 -15.96 18.87 9.89
N LYS A 185 -16.51 18.58 11.06
CA LYS A 185 -17.08 17.26 11.33
C LYS A 185 -18.39 17.14 10.54
N VAL A 186 -18.54 16.01 9.84
CA VAL A 186 -19.75 15.67 9.08
C VAL A 186 -20.27 14.29 9.52
N GLU A 187 -21.53 13.99 9.17
CA GLU A 187 -22.13 12.68 9.47
C GLU A 187 -21.65 11.61 8.50
N TRP A 188 -21.66 10.36 8.93
CA TRP A 188 -21.24 9.22 8.12
C TRP A 188 -22.00 9.11 6.81
N THR A 189 -23.32 9.35 6.84
CA THR A 189 -24.18 9.33 5.65
C THR A 189 -23.78 10.36 4.61
N GLU A 190 -23.42 11.56 5.04
CA GLU A 190 -22.94 12.64 4.15
C GLU A 190 -21.64 12.23 3.46
N LEU A 191 -20.70 11.62 4.20
CA LEU A 191 -19.44 11.13 3.60
C LEU A 191 -19.70 10.05 2.55
N LEU A 192 -20.59 9.10 2.82
CA LEU A 192 -20.95 8.04 1.86
C LEU A 192 -21.61 8.59 0.60
N GLU A 193 -22.52 9.58 0.74
CA GLU A 193 -23.15 10.25 -0.41
C GLU A 193 -22.12 10.98 -1.29
N MET A 194 -21.11 11.56 -0.67
CA MET A 194 -20.05 12.25 -1.40
C MET A 194 -19.15 11.27 -2.17
N LEU A 195 -18.78 10.15 -1.54
CA LEU A 195 -18.00 9.09 -2.20
C LEU A 195 -18.79 8.47 -3.37
N ALA A 196 -20.11 8.42 -3.26
CA ALA A 196 -20.99 7.94 -4.35
C ALA A 196 -21.13 8.92 -5.53
N LYS A 197 -20.77 10.20 -5.32
CA LYS A 197 -20.83 11.26 -6.35
C LYS A 197 -19.49 11.50 -7.05
N LEU A 198 -18.38 10.89 -6.56
CA LEU A 198 -17.06 10.90 -7.22
C LEU A 198 -17.07 10.00 -8.45
#